data_8a7e76d78b3f4efa415dd90a7697f8b8
#
_entry.id   8a7e76d78b3f4efa415dd90a7697f8b8
#
_cell.length_a   1.000
_cell.length_b   1.000
_cell.length_c   1.000
_cell.angle_alpha   90.00
_cell.angle_beta   90.00
_cell.angle_gamma   90.00
#
_symmetry.space_group_name_H-M   'P 1'
#
loop_
_entity.id
_entity.type
_entity.pdbx_description
1 polymer ?
#
loop_
_entity_poly.entity_id
_entity_poly.type
_entity_poly.pdbx_seq_one_letter_code
_entity_poly.pdbx_strand_id
1 'polypeptide(L)'
;MPKRKYGMILVSLSVALVLAMIAGTSLGALGFQPGLVLQALSAPSDPANALVISVRLPRTLVAAMVGASLAVAGAAMQAVFRNPLAEPGITGVSSGAAVVAVLMIVSGLAAANPLMLPIGAFIGALLAVSIVQIVGGRGSSHTILLVGIALNAFLGAIIAAVIANAVNAEDARSAMFWLNGDLTGRTLSDIALVAVPIVVGMIGVMVYARELNLLVVGEAIAHTSGIRVERTRQIVLFAAALTTAAGVAITGIISFVGLVVPHVVRLVWGSDHRLVLPASALLGGTGLLLADLAARIIWQPVALQTGTVTALVGAPFLLVLVIRAVRDQQSPQGRCRGCRVAQKHACAPVVGVRIDHAAVPHSHVRGRHMAICPVVDGIRCRSSRVLGASDAFQGTPCSGFGDLLDALHRTGHHRCQHPSW
;
A
#
# COMPACT_ATOMS: atom_id res chain seq x y z
N MET A 1 -16.57 -12.28 -8.45
CA MET A 1 -16.06 -13.50 -9.14
C MET A 1 -16.71 -14.75 -8.55
N PRO A 2 -16.94 -15.85 -9.32
CA PRO A 2 -17.46 -17.11 -8.77
C PRO A 2 -16.46 -17.76 -7.80
N LYS A 3 -16.94 -18.35 -6.68
CA LYS A 3 -16.11 -18.95 -5.61
C LYS A 3 -15.05 -19.93 -6.13
N ARG A 4 -15.36 -20.67 -7.21
CA ARG A 4 -14.42 -21.61 -7.85
C ARG A 4 -13.17 -20.93 -8.42
N LYS A 5 -13.31 -19.72 -8.98
CA LYS A 5 -12.14 -18.94 -9.48
C LYS A 5 -11.23 -18.47 -8.35
N TYR A 6 -11.79 -18.10 -7.19
CA TYR A 6 -11.01 -17.74 -6.01
C TYR A 6 -10.11 -18.90 -5.57
N GLY A 7 -10.70 -20.10 -5.43
CA GLY A 7 -9.94 -21.29 -5.05
C GLY A 7 -8.80 -21.60 -6.01
N MET A 8 -9.05 -21.54 -7.32
CA MET A 8 -8.00 -21.80 -8.32
C MET A 8 -6.84 -20.79 -8.24
N ILE A 9 -7.13 -19.50 -8.03
CA ILE A 9 -6.09 -18.47 -7.87
C ILE A 9 -5.23 -18.76 -6.65
N LEU A 10 -5.83 -19.02 -5.51
CA LEU A 10 -5.08 -19.31 -4.28
C LEU A 10 -4.26 -20.59 -4.39
N VAL A 11 -4.81 -21.64 -5.01
CA VAL A 11 -4.07 -22.89 -5.24
C VAL A 11 -2.87 -22.65 -6.16
N SER A 12 -3.04 -21.91 -7.28
CA SER A 12 -1.92 -21.61 -8.19
C SER A 12 -0.82 -20.79 -7.52
N LEU A 13 -1.19 -19.80 -6.70
CA LEU A 13 -0.22 -19.01 -5.93
C LEU A 13 0.46 -19.83 -4.83
N SER A 14 -0.26 -20.74 -4.17
CA SER A 14 0.32 -21.66 -3.19
C SER A 14 1.33 -22.60 -3.84
N VAL A 15 1.01 -23.15 -5.02
CA VAL A 15 1.95 -23.96 -5.79
C VAL A 15 3.18 -23.16 -6.18
N ALA A 16 3.01 -21.91 -6.65
CA ALA A 16 4.13 -21.03 -6.97
C ALA A 16 5.03 -20.76 -5.75
N LEU A 17 4.44 -20.52 -4.56
CA LEU A 17 5.19 -20.35 -3.32
C LEU A 17 5.99 -21.62 -2.97
N VAL A 18 5.36 -22.80 -3.03
CA VAL A 18 6.04 -24.07 -2.74
C VAL A 18 7.20 -24.31 -3.72
N LEU A 19 6.98 -24.07 -5.01
CA LEU A 19 8.05 -24.20 -6.02
C LEU A 19 9.20 -23.21 -5.75
N ALA A 20 8.88 -21.97 -5.38
CA ALA A 20 9.89 -20.99 -4.99
C ALA A 20 10.66 -21.41 -3.72
N MET A 21 9.99 -22.01 -2.74
CA MET A 21 10.63 -22.55 -1.54
C MET A 21 11.58 -23.71 -1.87
N ILE A 22 11.15 -24.62 -2.73
CA ILE A 22 12.01 -25.72 -3.21
C ILE A 22 13.22 -25.15 -3.97
N ALA A 23 13.01 -24.18 -4.84
CA ALA A 23 14.11 -23.52 -5.55
C ALA A 23 15.06 -22.81 -4.59
N GLY A 24 14.53 -22.04 -3.62
CA GLY A 24 15.33 -21.30 -2.63
C GLY A 24 16.19 -22.18 -1.71
N THR A 25 15.71 -23.38 -1.37
CA THR A 25 16.46 -24.36 -0.59
C THR A 25 17.43 -25.19 -1.43
N SER A 26 17.07 -25.48 -2.69
CA SER A 26 17.88 -26.34 -3.58
C SER A 26 19.01 -25.58 -4.27
N LEU A 27 18.81 -24.30 -4.60
CA LEU A 27 19.80 -23.46 -5.24
C LEU A 27 20.80 -22.88 -4.23
N GLY A 28 22.09 -23.14 -4.46
CA GLY A 28 23.20 -22.62 -3.70
C GLY A 28 24.41 -22.31 -4.57
N ALA A 29 25.54 -21.93 -3.96
CA ALA A 29 26.79 -21.64 -4.67
C ALA A 29 27.30 -22.81 -5.53
N LEU A 30 26.94 -24.04 -5.18
CA LEU A 30 27.31 -25.28 -5.91
C LEU A 30 26.25 -25.72 -6.95
N GLY A 31 25.31 -24.84 -7.30
CA GLY A 31 24.24 -25.11 -8.27
C GLY A 31 22.95 -25.67 -7.68
N PHE A 32 22.11 -26.27 -8.54
CA PHE A 32 20.80 -26.80 -8.19
C PHE A 32 20.90 -28.27 -7.70
N GLN A 33 20.62 -28.51 -6.44
CA GLN A 33 20.78 -29.83 -5.79
C GLN A 33 19.52 -30.25 -5.03
N PRO A 34 18.42 -30.63 -5.72
CA PRO A 34 17.17 -31.00 -5.08
C PRO A 34 17.29 -32.31 -4.27
N GLY A 35 18.22 -33.22 -4.65
CA GLY A 35 18.47 -34.45 -3.92
C GLY A 35 18.96 -34.21 -2.49
N LEU A 36 19.80 -33.19 -2.26
CA LEU A 36 20.24 -32.82 -0.92
C LEU A 36 19.08 -32.33 -0.03
N VAL A 37 18.08 -31.67 -0.59
CA VAL A 37 16.91 -31.23 0.17
C VAL A 37 16.07 -32.43 0.63
N LEU A 38 15.85 -33.42 -0.26
CA LEU A 38 15.15 -34.65 0.10
C LEU A 38 15.89 -35.45 1.17
N GLN A 39 17.22 -35.58 1.05
CA GLN A 39 18.06 -36.23 2.05
C GLN A 39 17.99 -35.47 3.38
N ALA A 40 18.08 -34.15 3.36
CA ALA A 40 18.01 -33.34 4.58
C ALA A 40 16.66 -33.44 5.30
N LEU A 41 15.56 -33.59 4.58
CA LEU A 41 14.24 -33.79 5.16
C LEU A 41 14.04 -35.22 5.72
N SER A 42 14.69 -36.21 5.12
CA SER A 42 14.59 -37.61 5.60
C SER A 42 15.53 -37.92 6.76
N ALA A 43 16.68 -37.24 6.85
CA ALA A 43 17.68 -37.40 7.90
C ALA A 43 18.19 -36.05 8.42
N PRO A 44 17.35 -35.27 9.14
CA PRO A 44 17.69 -33.91 9.56
C PRO A 44 18.85 -33.83 10.56
N SER A 45 19.14 -34.89 11.27
CA SER A 45 20.23 -34.98 12.25
C SER A 45 21.57 -35.32 11.65
N ASP A 46 21.66 -35.65 10.36
CA ASP A 46 22.92 -35.95 9.68
C ASP A 46 23.75 -34.67 9.50
N PRO A 47 25.01 -34.64 9.97
CA PRO A 47 25.90 -33.48 9.78
C PRO A 47 26.06 -33.04 8.30
N ALA A 48 25.96 -33.98 7.35
CA ALA A 48 26.01 -33.68 5.93
C ALA A 48 24.86 -32.77 5.47
N ASN A 49 23.73 -32.79 6.17
CA ASN A 49 22.54 -32.01 5.86
C ASN A 49 22.45 -30.69 6.65
N ALA A 50 23.41 -30.40 7.52
CA ALA A 50 23.43 -29.21 8.38
C ALA A 50 23.29 -27.89 7.58
N LEU A 51 23.92 -27.80 6.41
CA LEU A 51 23.83 -26.62 5.54
C LEU A 51 22.39 -26.34 5.07
N VAL A 52 21.65 -27.39 4.74
CA VAL A 52 20.25 -27.24 4.30
C VAL A 52 19.36 -26.88 5.47
N ILE A 53 19.45 -27.59 6.58
CA ILE A 53 18.58 -27.45 7.74
C ILE A 53 18.84 -26.17 8.52
N SER A 54 20.14 -25.80 8.72
CA SER A 54 20.51 -24.67 9.61
C SER A 54 20.67 -23.34 8.87
N VAL A 55 20.86 -23.35 7.54
CA VAL A 55 21.12 -22.13 6.78
C VAL A 55 20.07 -21.89 5.70
N ARG A 56 19.86 -22.86 4.78
CA ARG A 56 19.00 -22.61 3.61
C ARG A 56 17.52 -22.61 3.95
N LEU A 57 17.07 -23.58 4.73
CA LEU A 57 15.66 -23.73 5.11
C LEU A 57 15.15 -22.54 5.95
N PRO A 58 15.85 -22.14 7.05
CA PRO A 58 15.41 -20.97 7.83
C PRO A 58 15.35 -19.69 6.99
N ARG A 59 16.37 -19.42 6.17
CA ARG A 59 16.40 -18.26 5.27
C ARG A 59 15.20 -18.24 4.32
N THR A 60 14.87 -19.40 3.72
CA THR A 60 13.72 -19.56 2.81
C THR A 60 12.38 -19.33 3.53
N LEU A 61 12.22 -19.89 4.74
CA LEU A 61 11.03 -19.71 5.55
C LEU A 61 10.86 -18.26 5.99
N VAL A 62 11.92 -17.60 6.45
CA VAL A 62 11.89 -16.18 6.83
C VAL A 62 11.51 -15.32 5.63
N ALA A 63 12.09 -15.56 4.43
CA ALA A 63 11.75 -14.84 3.22
C ALA A 63 10.25 -14.96 2.90
N ALA A 64 9.70 -16.18 2.95
CA ALA A 64 8.28 -16.43 2.69
C ALA A 64 7.38 -15.70 3.70
N MET A 65 7.70 -15.80 5.00
CA MET A 65 6.91 -15.19 6.08
C MET A 65 6.96 -13.66 6.04
N VAL A 66 8.16 -13.08 5.91
CA VAL A 66 8.34 -11.63 5.87
C VAL A 66 7.77 -11.03 4.59
N GLY A 67 7.96 -11.68 3.44
CA GLY A 67 7.34 -11.25 2.19
C GLY A 67 5.81 -11.24 2.25
N ALA A 68 5.21 -12.28 2.85
CA ALA A 68 3.77 -12.36 3.08
C ALA A 68 3.29 -11.25 4.03
N SER A 69 4.00 -11.02 5.14
CA SER A 69 3.65 -10.01 6.13
C SER A 69 3.67 -8.60 5.57
N LEU A 70 4.73 -8.24 4.83
CA LEU A 70 4.88 -6.93 4.20
C LEU A 70 3.77 -6.68 3.15
N ALA A 71 3.46 -7.69 2.33
CA ALA A 71 2.43 -7.57 1.30
C ALA A 71 1.02 -7.42 1.89
N VAL A 72 0.68 -8.17 2.95
CA VAL A 72 -0.61 -8.03 3.65
C VAL A 72 -0.71 -6.66 4.33
N ALA A 73 0.34 -6.23 5.04
CA ALA A 73 0.38 -4.93 5.68
C ALA A 73 0.27 -3.80 4.64
N GLY A 74 0.96 -3.91 3.51
CA GLY A 74 0.86 -2.96 2.40
C GLY A 74 -0.56 -2.89 1.82
N ALA A 75 -1.21 -4.03 1.59
CA ALA A 75 -2.59 -4.08 1.10
C ALA A 75 -3.56 -3.37 2.06
N ALA A 76 -3.39 -3.58 3.37
CA ALA A 76 -4.17 -2.93 4.41
C ALA A 76 -3.95 -1.40 4.43
N MET A 77 -2.69 -0.97 4.38
CA MET A 77 -2.32 0.45 4.36
C MET A 77 -2.91 1.18 3.15
N GLN A 78 -2.80 0.57 1.96
CA GLN A 78 -3.36 1.12 0.73
C GLN A 78 -4.88 1.28 0.79
N ALA A 79 -5.58 0.36 1.47
CA ALA A 79 -7.02 0.44 1.67
C ALA A 79 -7.41 1.53 2.68
N VAL A 80 -6.73 1.58 3.83
CA VAL A 80 -7.00 2.54 4.90
C VAL A 80 -6.72 3.98 4.46
N PHE A 81 -5.60 4.20 3.77
CA PHE A 81 -5.22 5.53 3.26
C PHE A 81 -5.85 5.86 1.91
N ARG A 82 -6.54 4.91 1.29
CA ARG A 82 -7.09 5.04 -0.08
C ARG A 82 -6.04 5.56 -1.06
N ASN A 83 -4.80 5.13 -0.85
CA ASN A 83 -3.65 5.54 -1.64
C ASN A 83 -2.88 4.28 -2.08
N PRO A 84 -2.79 3.99 -3.39
CA PRO A 84 -2.08 2.83 -3.89
C PRO A 84 -0.57 2.85 -3.62
N LEU A 85 -0.02 4.01 -3.25
CA LEU A 85 1.40 4.20 -2.91
C LEU A 85 1.69 4.09 -1.41
N ALA A 86 0.67 3.83 -0.58
CA ALA A 86 0.88 3.64 0.85
C ALA A 86 1.57 2.30 1.14
N GLU A 87 2.60 2.35 1.97
CA GLU A 87 3.33 1.19 2.48
C GLU A 87 3.53 1.29 4.00
N PRO A 88 3.83 0.19 4.70
CA PRO A 88 3.97 0.20 6.16
C PRO A 88 5.04 1.16 6.67
N GLY A 89 6.11 1.38 5.92
CA GLY A 89 7.20 2.29 6.27
C GLY A 89 6.76 3.73 6.53
N ILE A 90 5.70 4.20 5.83
CA ILE A 90 5.21 5.59 5.98
C ILE A 90 4.69 5.86 7.40
N THR A 91 4.21 4.84 8.13
CA THR A 91 3.71 5.00 9.50
C THR A 91 4.79 4.98 10.58
N GLY A 92 6.07 5.00 10.19
CA GLY A 92 7.17 5.05 11.15
C GLY A 92 7.66 3.69 11.63
N VAL A 93 7.07 2.57 11.20
CA VAL A 93 7.46 1.22 11.62
C VAL A 93 8.94 0.97 11.35
N SER A 94 9.37 1.19 10.11
CA SER A 94 10.76 0.91 9.69
C SER A 94 11.77 1.85 10.32
N SER A 95 11.48 3.15 10.40
CA SER A 95 12.38 4.13 11.02
C SER A 95 12.46 3.98 12.53
N GLY A 96 11.37 3.61 13.21
CA GLY A 96 11.37 3.29 14.64
C GLY A 96 12.22 2.06 14.96
N ALA A 97 12.08 0.99 14.17
CA ALA A 97 12.96 -0.18 14.26
C ALA A 97 14.43 0.21 14.04
N ALA A 98 14.69 1.02 13.01
CA ALA A 98 16.03 1.41 12.59
C ALA A 98 16.78 2.22 13.65
N VAL A 99 16.12 3.21 14.26
CA VAL A 99 16.78 4.01 15.33
C VAL A 99 17.27 3.11 16.46
N VAL A 100 16.41 2.22 16.95
CA VAL A 100 16.79 1.35 18.07
C VAL A 100 17.84 0.34 17.64
N ALA A 101 17.71 -0.25 16.44
CA ALA A 101 18.71 -1.18 15.90
C ALA A 101 20.09 -0.52 15.75
N VAL A 102 20.16 0.68 15.16
CA VAL A 102 21.40 1.42 14.97
C VAL A 102 22.03 1.81 16.31
N LEU A 103 21.22 2.27 17.27
CA LEU A 103 21.71 2.56 18.62
C LEU A 103 22.29 1.33 19.29
N MET A 104 21.64 0.16 19.18
CA MET A 104 22.14 -1.10 19.76
C MET A 104 23.41 -1.62 19.08
N ILE A 105 23.54 -1.44 17.77
CA ILE A 105 24.76 -1.83 17.03
C ILE A 105 25.91 -0.92 17.44
N VAL A 106 25.74 0.40 17.36
CA VAL A 106 26.82 1.37 17.64
C VAL A 106 27.23 1.38 19.13
N SER A 107 26.30 1.08 20.06
CA SER A 107 26.61 0.95 21.48
C SER A 107 27.23 -0.41 21.89
N GLY A 108 27.33 -1.36 20.95
CA GLY A 108 27.84 -2.72 21.24
C GLY A 108 26.82 -3.63 21.95
N LEU A 109 25.64 -3.15 22.32
CA LEU A 109 24.61 -3.97 22.99
C LEU A 109 24.14 -5.14 22.14
N ALA A 110 24.13 -4.98 20.80
CA ALA A 110 23.75 -6.04 19.86
C ALA A 110 24.73 -7.23 19.92
N ALA A 111 26.01 -6.99 20.21
CA ALA A 111 27.03 -8.03 20.33
C ALA A 111 26.94 -8.79 21.69
N ALA A 112 26.43 -8.14 22.72
CA ALA A 112 26.31 -8.74 24.07
C ALA A 112 25.26 -9.88 24.10
N ASN A 113 24.16 -9.76 23.35
CA ASN A 113 23.13 -10.80 23.28
C ASN A 113 22.42 -10.72 21.92
N PRO A 114 22.40 -11.81 21.14
CA PRO A 114 21.79 -11.85 19.79
C PRO A 114 20.28 -11.56 19.77
N LEU A 115 19.57 -11.73 20.89
CA LEU A 115 18.13 -11.42 20.98
C LEU A 115 17.86 -9.93 21.22
N MET A 116 18.85 -9.16 21.70
CA MET A 116 18.63 -7.73 21.99
C MET A 116 18.28 -6.93 20.74
N LEU A 117 18.97 -7.18 19.64
CA LEU A 117 18.76 -6.47 18.39
C LEU A 117 17.33 -6.67 17.83
N PRO A 118 16.82 -7.90 17.64
CA PRO A 118 15.44 -8.11 17.17
C PRO A 118 14.39 -7.57 18.13
N ILE A 119 14.54 -7.80 19.43
CA ILE A 119 13.59 -7.33 20.45
C ILE A 119 13.56 -5.79 20.47
N GLY A 120 14.72 -5.16 20.50
CA GLY A 120 14.81 -3.71 20.52
C GLY A 120 14.24 -3.08 19.26
N ALA A 121 14.57 -3.60 18.07
CA ALA A 121 14.01 -3.14 16.81
C ALA A 121 12.48 -3.29 16.76
N PHE A 122 11.96 -4.42 17.27
CA PHE A 122 10.52 -4.66 17.37
C PHE A 122 9.82 -3.64 18.28
N ILE A 123 10.38 -3.39 19.46
CA ILE A 123 9.85 -2.39 20.41
C ILE A 123 9.92 -1.00 19.79
N GLY A 124 11.05 -0.62 19.18
CA GLY A 124 11.22 0.67 18.50
C GLY A 124 10.17 0.90 17.40
N ALA A 125 9.89 -0.13 16.61
CA ALA A 125 8.83 -0.10 15.58
C ALA A 125 7.44 0.15 16.18
N LEU A 126 7.07 -0.59 17.23
CA LEU A 126 5.77 -0.45 17.87
C LEU A 126 5.61 0.91 18.58
N LEU A 127 6.67 1.42 19.21
CA LEU A 127 6.65 2.74 19.83
C LEU A 127 6.43 3.84 18.78
N ALA A 128 7.14 3.79 17.66
CA ALA A 128 6.97 4.78 16.58
C ALA A 128 5.53 4.78 16.04
N VAL A 129 4.97 3.61 15.76
CA VAL A 129 3.57 3.49 15.31
C VAL A 129 2.59 3.97 16.37
N SER A 130 2.84 3.65 17.64
CA SER A 130 1.97 4.11 18.74
C SER A 130 1.97 5.64 18.84
N ILE A 131 3.12 6.29 18.68
CA ILE A 131 3.21 7.76 18.61
C ILE A 131 2.37 8.29 17.44
N VAL A 132 2.54 7.74 16.24
CA VAL A 132 1.77 8.16 15.06
C VAL A 132 0.27 7.97 15.27
N GLN A 133 -0.15 6.88 15.90
CA GLN A 133 -1.58 6.63 16.16
C GLN A 133 -2.15 7.52 17.29
N ILE A 134 -1.38 7.80 18.34
CA ILE A 134 -1.82 8.68 19.42
C ILE A 134 -1.96 10.13 18.92
N VAL A 135 -0.97 10.63 18.19
CA VAL A 135 -0.93 12.00 17.68
C VAL A 135 -1.90 12.20 16.51
N GLY A 136 -1.91 11.26 15.57
CA GLY A 136 -2.68 11.35 14.32
C GLY A 136 -4.06 10.69 14.38
N GLY A 137 -4.31 9.78 15.33
CA GLY A 137 -5.44 8.85 15.33
C GLY A 137 -6.83 9.48 15.48
N ARG A 138 -6.93 10.69 16.04
CA ARG A 138 -8.19 11.45 16.10
C ARG A 138 -8.45 12.28 14.85
N GLY A 139 -7.47 12.37 13.94
CA GLY A 139 -7.57 13.10 12.68
C GLY A 139 -8.02 12.23 11.51
N SER A 140 -8.02 12.84 10.33
CA SER A 140 -8.24 12.14 9.06
C SER A 140 -7.09 11.19 8.72
N SER A 141 -7.29 10.29 7.76
CA SER A 141 -6.22 9.44 7.23
C SER A 141 -5.00 10.25 6.74
N HIS A 142 -5.22 11.46 6.22
CA HIS A 142 -4.15 12.38 5.82
C HIS A 142 -3.31 12.88 7.00
N THR A 143 -3.94 13.13 8.17
CA THR A 143 -3.22 13.58 9.38
C THR A 143 -2.24 12.50 9.85
N ILE A 144 -2.67 11.21 9.85
CA ILE A 144 -1.80 10.10 10.23
C ILE A 144 -0.60 10.00 9.29
N LEU A 145 -0.80 10.16 7.97
CA LEU A 145 0.28 10.17 6.99
C LEU A 145 1.28 11.31 7.24
N LEU A 146 0.81 12.53 7.48
CA LEU A 146 1.68 13.69 7.75
C LEU A 146 2.49 13.51 9.02
N VAL A 147 1.88 13.02 10.10
CA VAL A 147 2.59 12.71 11.36
C VAL A 147 3.63 11.62 11.13
N GLY A 148 3.29 10.57 10.36
CA GLY A 148 4.23 9.50 10.00
C GLY A 148 5.42 10.00 9.20
N ILE A 149 5.21 10.88 8.20
CA ILE A 149 6.28 11.48 7.40
C ILE A 149 7.19 12.36 8.28
N ALA A 150 6.61 13.19 9.15
CA ALA A 150 7.38 14.04 10.06
C ALA A 150 8.21 13.19 11.05
N LEU A 151 7.62 12.13 11.62
CA LEU A 151 8.33 11.22 12.52
C LEU A 151 9.45 10.48 11.77
N ASN A 152 9.21 10.01 10.54
CA ASN A 152 10.24 9.36 9.72
C ASN A 152 11.43 10.29 9.46
N ALA A 153 11.18 11.56 9.15
CA ALA A 153 12.25 12.55 8.95
C ALA A 153 13.04 12.78 10.23
N PHE A 154 12.36 12.91 11.37
CA PHE A 154 13.01 13.10 12.67
C PHE A 154 13.86 11.87 13.06
N LEU A 155 13.29 10.67 12.98
CA LEU A 155 14.02 9.44 13.29
C LEU A 155 15.18 9.20 12.30
N GLY A 156 15.00 9.55 11.02
CA GLY A 156 16.06 9.51 10.02
C GLY A 156 17.24 10.43 10.35
N ALA A 157 16.98 11.63 10.88
CA ALA A 157 18.02 12.53 11.35
C ALA A 157 18.81 11.93 12.55
N ILE A 158 18.11 11.28 13.48
CA ILE A 158 18.77 10.55 14.61
C ILE A 158 19.67 9.44 14.08
N ILE A 159 19.17 8.61 13.13
CA ILE A 159 19.97 7.53 12.52
C ILE A 159 21.23 8.10 11.88
N ALA A 160 21.10 9.15 11.08
CA ALA A 160 22.23 9.79 10.43
C ALA A 160 23.25 10.35 11.45
N ALA A 161 22.77 11.02 12.50
CA ALA A 161 23.62 11.54 13.56
C ALA A 161 24.39 10.44 14.30
N VAL A 162 23.72 9.33 14.64
CA VAL A 162 24.36 8.20 15.35
C VAL A 162 25.42 7.52 14.47
N ILE A 163 25.12 7.28 13.20
CA ILE A 163 26.08 6.65 12.27
C ILE A 163 27.28 7.58 12.02
N ALA A 164 27.04 8.88 11.82
CA ALA A 164 28.12 9.85 11.57
C ALA A 164 29.08 10.00 12.77
N ASN A 165 28.61 9.76 13.98
CA ASN A 165 29.40 9.86 15.21
C ASN A 165 29.79 8.48 15.79
N ALA A 166 29.64 7.40 15.02
CA ALA A 166 30.05 6.07 15.47
C ALA A 166 31.58 6.01 15.67
N VAL A 167 32.01 5.53 16.84
CA VAL A 167 33.40 5.45 17.18
C VAL A 167 34.19 4.47 16.30
N ASN A 168 33.53 3.36 15.92
CA ASN A 168 34.12 2.32 15.09
C ASN A 168 33.49 2.34 13.69
N ALA A 169 34.32 2.36 12.65
CA ALA A 169 33.84 2.28 11.26
C ALA A 169 33.12 0.95 10.94
N GLU A 170 33.44 -0.13 11.66
CA GLU A 170 32.81 -1.43 11.53
C GLU A 170 31.37 -1.41 12.04
N ASP A 171 31.11 -0.74 13.17
CA ASP A 171 29.76 -0.57 13.72
C ASP A 171 28.89 0.28 12.78
N ALA A 172 29.44 1.36 12.23
CA ALA A 172 28.76 2.16 11.20
C ALA A 172 28.41 1.33 9.95
N ARG A 173 29.33 0.50 9.48
CA ARG A 173 29.09 -0.41 8.35
C ARG A 173 28.02 -1.44 8.67
N SER A 174 28.05 -2.05 9.85
CA SER A 174 27.06 -3.01 10.32
C SER A 174 25.66 -2.40 10.41
N ALA A 175 25.57 -1.16 10.92
CA ALA A 175 24.33 -0.40 10.95
C ALA A 175 23.77 -0.12 9.54
N MET A 176 24.62 0.31 8.60
CA MET A 176 24.23 0.48 7.19
C MET A 176 23.78 -0.84 6.55
N PHE A 177 24.45 -1.94 6.88
CA PHE A 177 24.08 -3.27 6.40
C PHE A 177 22.68 -3.66 6.88
N TRP A 178 22.39 -3.43 8.16
CA TRP A 178 21.06 -3.69 8.73
C TRP A 178 19.98 -2.84 8.10
N LEU A 179 20.26 -1.55 7.81
CA LEU A 179 19.30 -0.63 7.16
C LEU A 179 18.92 -1.07 5.74
N ASN A 180 19.78 -1.77 5.04
CA ASN A 180 19.49 -2.25 3.68
C ASN A 180 18.71 -3.57 3.63
N GLY A 181 18.47 -4.20 4.76
CA GLY A 181 17.67 -5.42 4.89
C GLY A 181 18.31 -6.66 4.26
N ASP A 182 18.58 -7.67 5.07
CA ASP A 182 19.18 -8.93 4.62
C ASP A 182 18.59 -10.15 5.33
N LEU A 183 18.59 -11.26 4.62
CA LEU A 183 18.10 -12.56 5.10
C LEU A 183 19.24 -13.51 5.47
N THR A 184 20.51 -13.08 5.34
CA THR A 184 21.68 -13.89 5.63
C THR A 184 21.79 -14.16 7.15
N GLY A 185 22.18 -15.39 7.52
CA GLY A 185 22.38 -15.77 8.91
C GLY A 185 21.10 -15.96 9.73
N ARG A 186 19.93 -16.02 9.10
CA ARG A 186 18.68 -16.31 9.81
C ARG A 186 18.59 -17.76 10.24
N THR A 187 18.05 -17.99 11.43
CA THR A 187 17.98 -19.29 12.10
C THR A 187 16.53 -19.70 12.38
N LEU A 188 16.30 -20.94 12.78
CA LEU A 188 14.96 -21.41 13.20
C LEU A 188 14.47 -20.70 14.48
N SER A 189 15.39 -20.26 15.36
CA SER A 189 15.06 -19.46 16.54
C SER A 189 14.52 -18.08 16.17
N ASP A 190 15.02 -17.45 15.11
CA ASP A 190 14.48 -16.19 14.61
C ASP A 190 13.02 -16.36 14.13
N ILE A 191 12.72 -17.49 13.47
CA ILE A 191 11.34 -17.82 13.05
C ILE A 191 10.44 -17.96 14.29
N ALA A 192 10.88 -18.72 15.31
CA ALA A 192 10.09 -18.93 16.52
C ALA A 192 9.77 -17.60 17.23
N LEU A 193 10.71 -16.65 17.21
CA LEU A 193 10.55 -15.32 17.80
C LEU A 193 9.45 -14.49 17.10
N VAL A 194 9.39 -14.51 15.77
CA VAL A 194 8.53 -13.61 14.99
C VAL A 194 7.27 -14.26 14.44
N ALA A 195 7.18 -15.60 14.44
CA ALA A 195 6.04 -16.31 13.85
C ALA A 195 4.70 -15.89 14.48
N VAL A 196 4.65 -15.81 15.81
CA VAL A 196 3.42 -15.46 16.53
C VAL A 196 2.96 -14.04 16.18
N PRO A 197 3.76 -12.97 16.34
CA PRO A 197 3.32 -11.63 16.01
C PRO A 197 3.02 -11.44 14.50
N ILE A 198 3.74 -12.11 13.59
CA ILE A 198 3.43 -12.09 12.16
C ILE A 198 2.05 -12.69 11.91
N VAL A 199 1.79 -13.90 12.40
CA VAL A 199 0.51 -14.60 12.17
C VAL A 199 -0.65 -13.84 12.80
N VAL A 200 -0.50 -13.38 14.05
CA VAL A 200 -1.53 -12.60 14.75
C VAL A 200 -1.83 -11.30 14.01
N GLY A 201 -0.82 -10.56 13.57
CA GLY A 201 -1.02 -9.34 12.80
C GLY A 201 -1.68 -9.59 11.44
N MET A 202 -1.26 -10.63 10.71
CA MET A 202 -1.87 -11.01 9.43
C MET A 202 -3.34 -11.41 9.59
N ILE A 203 -3.66 -12.25 10.58
CA ILE A 203 -5.04 -12.64 10.89
C ILE A 203 -5.84 -11.38 11.28
N GLY A 204 -5.28 -10.51 12.13
CA GLY A 204 -5.89 -9.24 12.50
C GLY A 204 -6.28 -8.38 11.31
N VAL A 205 -5.45 -8.31 10.28
CA VAL A 205 -5.78 -7.61 9.02
C VAL A 205 -6.84 -8.37 8.22
N MET A 206 -6.70 -9.71 8.08
CA MET A 206 -7.58 -10.54 7.25
C MET A 206 -9.02 -10.55 7.75
N VAL A 207 -9.24 -10.51 9.06
CA VAL A 207 -10.58 -10.46 9.68
C VAL A 207 -11.34 -9.22 9.22
N TYR A 208 -10.65 -8.09 8.98
CA TYR A 208 -11.25 -6.83 8.54
C TYR A 208 -11.33 -6.67 7.01
N ALA A 209 -11.22 -7.75 6.24
CA ALA A 209 -11.27 -7.69 4.76
C ALA A 209 -12.57 -7.08 4.20
N ARG A 210 -13.71 -7.24 4.92
CA ARG A 210 -15.00 -6.65 4.52
C ARG A 210 -15.03 -5.15 4.77
N GLU A 211 -14.60 -4.74 5.95
CA GLU A 211 -14.51 -3.36 6.37
C GLU A 211 -13.54 -2.57 5.49
N LEU A 212 -12.42 -3.19 5.10
CA LEU A 212 -11.47 -2.60 4.15
C LEU A 212 -12.10 -2.36 2.77
N ASN A 213 -12.95 -3.26 2.27
CA ASN A 213 -13.69 -3.03 1.04
C ASN A 213 -14.60 -1.80 1.11
N LEU A 214 -15.24 -1.57 2.25
CA LEU A 214 -16.13 -0.41 2.46
C LEU A 214 -15.34 0.87 2.67
N LEU A 215 -14.19 0.82 3.36
CA LEU A 215 -13.30 1.97 3.55
C LEU A 215 -12.75 2.51 2.23
N VAL A 216 -12.42 1.63 1.28
CA VAL A 216 -11.95 2.05 -0.05
C VAL A 216 -13.00 2.81 -0.83
N VAL A 217 -14.28 2.43 -0.69
CA VAL A 217 -15.39 3.12 -1.36
C VAL A 217 -15.58 4.54 -0.80
N GLY A 218 -15.41 4.72 0.51
CA GLY A 218 -15.50 6.03 1.17
C GLY A 218 -15.91 5.94 2.63
N GLU A 219 -15.40 6.85 3.46
CA GLU A 219 -15.69 6.90 4.90
C GLU A 219 -17.18 7.14 5.19
N ALA A 220 -17.85 8.00 4.39
CA ALA A 220 -19.27 8.26 4.53
C ALA A 220 -20.11 6.99 4.29
N ILE A 221 -19.78 6.21 3.26
CA ILE A 221 -20.48 4.95 2.95
C ILE A 221 -20.20 3.90 4.04
N ALA A 222 -18.96 3.82 4.53
CA ALA A 222 -18.59 2.92 5.62
C ALA A 222 -19.38 3.26 6.90
N HIS A 223 -19.52 4.55 7.25
CA HIS A 223 -20.32 5.00 8.39
C HIS A 223 -21.81 4.65 8.27
N THR A 224 -22.41 4.93 7.11
CA THR A 224 -23.85 4.59 6.88
C THR A 224 -24.09 3.09 6.86
N SER A 225 -23.05 2.28 6.56
CA SER A 225 -23.08 0.81 6.65
C SER A 225 -22.89 0.28 8.08
N GLY A 226 -22.81 1.14 9.09
CA GLY A 226 -22.71 0.76 10.51
C GLY A 226 -21.28 0.45 10.99
N ILE A 227 -20.25 0.75 10.18
CA ILE A 227 -18.85 0.51 10.56
C ILE A 227 -18.34 1.68 11.42
N ARG A 228 -17.69 1.37 12.52
CA ARG A 228 -16.92 2.33 13.32
C ARG A 228 -15.57 2.59 12.66
N VAL A 229 -15.56 3.48 11.65
CA VAL A 229 -14.41 3.75 10.76
C VAL A 229 -13.12 3.98 11.53
N GLU A 230 -13.14 4.84 12.52
CA GLU A 230 -11.96 5.20 13.30
C GLU A 230 -11.36 3.99 14.05
N ARG A 231 -12.20 3.22 14.73
CA ARG A 231 -11.77 2.02 15.45
C ARG A 231 -11.22 0.94 14.49
N THR A 232 -11.93 0.72 13.39
CA THR A 232 -11.47 -0.23 12.34
C THR A 232 -10.12 0.19 11.79
N ARG A 233 -9.95 1.48 11.47
CA ARG A 233 -8.70 2.04 10.99
C ARG A 233 -7.56 1.81 11.98
N GLN A 234 -7.75 2.13 13.27
CA GLN A 234 -6.74 1.95 14.30
C GLN A 234 -6.34 0.49 14.47
N ILE A 235 -7.30 -0.44 14.52
CA ILE A 235 -7.02 -1.87 14.68
C ILE A 235 -6.26 -2.41 13.47
N VAL A 236 -6.68 -2.08 12.25
CA VAL A 236 -6.03 -2.53 11.02
C VAL A 236 -4.62 -1.96 10.91
N LEU A 237 -4.42 -0.67 11.22
CA LEU A 237 -3.08 -0.05 11.21
C LEU A 237 -2.16 -0.68 12.25
N PHE A 238 -2.67 -0.97 13.46
CA PHE A 238 -1.89 -1.64 14.50
C PHE A 238 -1.53 -3.09 14.11
N ALA A 239 -2.49 -3.85 13.58
CA ALA A 239 -2.25 -5.22 13.11
C ALA A 239 -1.24 -5.26 11.94
N ALA A 240 -1.34 -4.32 11.00
CA ALA A 240 -0.39 -4.17 9.91
C ALA A 240 1.02 -3.77 10.43
N ALA A 241 1.07 -2.89 11.43
CA ALA A 241 2.33 -2.51 12.07
C ALA A 241 2.96 -3.67 12.85
N LEU A 242 2.16 -4.44 13.59
CA LEU A 242 2.62 -5.60 14.35
C LEU A 242 3.31 -6.63 13.45
N THR A 243 2.65 -7.01 12.35
CA THR A 243 3.21 -7.99 11.40
C THR A 243 4.46 -7.45 10.68
N THR A 244 4.48 -6.15 10.33
CA THR A 244 5.66 -5.51 9.71
C THR A 244 6.82 -5.38 10.69
N ALA A 245 6.54 -4.92 11.91
CA ALA A 245 7.56 -4.76 12.96
C ALA A 245 8.30 -6.06 13.25
N ALA A 246 7.57 -7.17 13.34
CA ALA A 246 8.13 -8.49 13.55
C ALA A 246 9.04 -8.93 12.39
N GLY A 247 8.63 -8.68 11.14
CA GLY A 247 9.45 -8.96 9.97
C GLY A 247 10.73 -8.12 9.96
N VAL A 248 10.59 -6.79 10.07
CA VAL A 248 11.72 -5.83 10.05
C VAL A 248 12.70 -6.10 11.20
N ALA A 249 12.22 -6.52 12.37
CA ALA A 249 13.08 -6.79 13.54
C ALA A 249 14.19 -7.82 13.26
N ILE A 250 13.90 -8.81 12.44
CA ILE A 250 14.88 -9.85 12.10
C ILE A 250 15.56 -9.63 10.74
N THR A 251 14.93 -8.95 9.78
CA THR A 251 15.50 -8.82 8.43
C THR A 251 16.09 -7.46 8.16
N GLY A 252 15.88 -6.45 9.00
CA GLY A 252 16.09 -5.06 8.65
C GLY A 252 15.03 -4.54 7.66
N ILE A 253 15.29 -3.40 7.05
CA ILE A 253 14.30 -2.71 6.21
C ILE A 253 14.26 -3.34 4.81
N ILE A 254 13.10 -3.91 4.43
CA ILE A 254 12.82 -4.38 3.08
C ILE A 254 11.68 -3.54 2.51
N SER A 255 11.96 -2.79 1.46
CA SER A 255 11.02 -1.86 0.83
C SER A 255 10.36 -2.45 -0.42
N PHE A 256 9.31 -1.78 -0.90
CA PHE A 256 8.57 -2.06 -2.14
C PHE A 256 7.74 -3.34 -2.17
N VAL A 257 8.00 -4.37 -1.39
CA VAL A 257 7.17 -5.60 -1.38
C VAL A 257 5.72 -5.26 -1.03
N GLY A 258 5.54 -4.48 0.05
CA GLY A 258 4.22 -4.03 0.49
C GLY A 258 3.51 -3.07 -0.47
N LEU A 259 4.25 -2.42 -1.35
CA LEU A 259 3.71 -1.50 -2.35
C LEU A 259 3.34 -2.22 -3.64
N VAL A 260 4.28 -2.98 -4.20
CA VAL A 260 4.18 -3.58 -5.53
C VAL A 260 3.23 -4.77 -5.55
N VAL A 261 3.36 -5.68 -4.57
CA VAL A 261 2.62 -6.95 -4.60
C VAL A 261 1.10 -6.77 -4.56
N PRO A 262 0.52 -5.99 -3.63
CA PRO A 262 -0.94 -5.80 -3.61
C PRO A 262 -1.45 -5.06 -4.85
N HIS A 263 -0.63 -4.20 -5.43
CA HIS A 263 -0.97 -3.52 -6.68
C HIS A 263 -1.07 -4.50 -7.84
N VAL A 264 -0.09 -5.39 -8.00
CA VAL A 264 -0.11 -6.46 -9.01
C VAL A 264 -1.33 -7.37 -8.82
N VAL A 265 -1.62 -7.78 -7.58
CA VAL A 265 -2.79 -8.61 -7.29
C VAL A 265 -4.08 -7.92 -7.73
N ARG A 266 -4.25 -6.62 -7.45
CA ARG A 266 -5.43 -5.87 -7.87
C ARG A 266 -5.54 -5.72 -9.38
N LEU A 267 -4.44 -5.52 -10.07
CA LEU A 267 -4.42 -5.43 -11.54
C LEU A 267 -4.86 -6.73 -12.21
N VAL A 268 -4.45 -7.88 -11.67
CA VAL A 268 -4.68 -9.18 -12.31
C VAL A 268 -6.02 -9.78 -11.90
N TRP A 269 -6.38 -9.70 -10.62
CA TRP A 269 -7.54 -10.43 -10.07
C TRP A 269 -8.63 -9.54 -9.47
N GLY A 270 -8.45 -8.23 -9.46
CA GLY A 270 -9.45 -7.27 -8.95
C GLY A 270 -9.21 -6.83 -7.52
N SER A 271 -10.09 -5.94 -7.02
CA SER A 271 -9.86 -5.15 -5.81
C SER A 271 -10.58 -5.67 -4.56
N ASP A 272 -11.21 -6.86 -4.60
CA ASP A 272 -11.88 -7.42 -3.40
C ASP A 272 -10.84 -7.88 -2.37
N HIS A 273 -10.81 -7.24 -1.20
CA HIS A 273 -9.83 -7.52 -0.13
C HIS A 273 -9.92 -8.94 0.42
N ARG A 274 -11.04 -9.63 0.26
CA ARG A 274 -11.15 -11.06 0.61
C ARG A 274 -10.23 -11.94 -0.24
N LEU A 275 -9.90 -11.51 -1.47
CA LEU A 275 -8.93 -12.17 -2.33
C LEU A 275 -7.57 -11.47 -2.26
N VAL A 276 -7.56 -10.12 -2.26
CA VAL A 276 -6.32 -9.33 -2.28
C VAL A 276 -5.41 -9.69 -1.12
N LEU A 277 -5.94 -9.82 0.11
CA LEU A 277 -5.10 -10.10 1.28
C LEU A 277 -4.43 -11.48 1.21
N PRO A 278 -5.14 -12.62 1.04
CA PRO A 278 -4.48 -13.92 0.97
C PRO A 278 -3.63 -14.10 -0.31
N ALA A 279 -4.06 -13.54 -1.45
CA ALA A 279 -3.27 -13.58 -2.67
C ALA A 279 -1.98 -12.74 -2.52
N SER A 280 -2.05 -11.57 -1.85
CA SER A 280 -0.86 -10.77 -1.56
C SER A 280 0.09 -11.47 -0.60
N ALA A 281 -0.41 -12.22 0.40
CA ALA A 281 0.44 -13.01 1.27
C ALA A 281 1.27 -14.04 0.47
N LEU A 282 0.60 -14.82 -0.37
CA LEU A 282 1.25 -15.86 -1.17
C LEU A 282 2.22 -15.27 -2.21
N LEU A 283 1.78 -14.24 -2.93
CA LEU A 283 2.61 -13.59 -3.95
C LEU A 283 3.76 -12.79 -3.32
N GLY A 284 3.57 -12.19 -2.14
CA GLY A 284 4.59 -11.46 -1.40
C GLY A 284 5.68 -12.39 -0.87
N GLY A 285 5.28 -13.53 -0.31
CA GLY A 285 6.22 -14.58 0.10
C GLY A 285 7.03 -15.10 -1.09
N THR A 286 6.36 -15.40 -2.20
CA THR A 286 7.03 -15.83 -3.45
C THR A 286 7.97 -14.75 -3.97
N GLY A 287 7.53 -13.50 -4.04
CA GLY A 287 8.31 -12.38 -4.57
C GLY A 287 9.58 -12.09 -3.76
N LEU A 288 9.48 -12.07 -2.42
CA LEU A 288 10.65 -11.86 -1.57
C LEU A 288 11.64 -13.03 -1.65
N LEU A 289 11.12 -14.26 -1.73
CA LEU A 289 11.92 -15.45 -1.94
C LEU A 289 12.71 -15.40 -3.25
N LEU A 290 12.06 -15.00 -4.35
CA LEU A 290 12.73 -14.85 -5.64
C LEU A 290 13.73 -13.69 -5.63
N ALA A 291 13.44 -12.59 -4.93
CA ALA A 291 14.38 -11.49 -4.75
C ALA A 291 15.62 -11.93 -3.96
N ASP A 292 15.43 -12.72 -2.89
CA ASP A 292 16.54 -13.29 -2.11
C ASP A 292 17.38 -14.27 -2.95
N LEU A 293 16.73 -15.09 -3.76
CA LEU A 293 17.41 -15.99 -4.69
C LEU A 293 18.24 -15.21 -5.73
N ALA A 294 17.65 -14.17 -6.31
CA ALA A 294 18.32 -13.27 -7.23
C ALA A 294 19.53 -12.58 -6.57
N ALA A 295 19.39 -12.11 -5.33
CA ALA A 295 20.46 -11.48 -4.56
C ALA A 295 21.69 -12.39 -4.37
N ARG A 296 21.46 -13.71 -4.28
CA ARG A 296 22.51 -14.71 -4.13
C ARG A 296 23.20 -15.11 -5.43
N ILE A 297 22.56 -14.93 -6.60
CA ILE A 297 23.03 -15.47 -7.86
C ILE A 297 23.63 -14.38 -8.76
N ILE A 298 23.06 -13.16 -8.77
CA ILE A 298 23.35 -12.13 -9.78
C ILE A 298 24.80 -11.62 -9.67
N TRP A 299 25.37 -11.50 -8.48
CA TRP A 299 26.67 -10.82 -8.26
C TRP A 299 27.69 -11.69 -7.54
N GLN A 300 27.77 -12.98 -7.88
CA GLN A 300 28.77 -13.87 -7.28
C GLN A 300 30.21 -13.38 -7.52
N PRO A 301 31.14 -13.50 -6.52
CA PRO A 301 30.99 -14.21 -5.25
C PRO A 301 30.35 -13.38 -4.11
N VAL A 302 30.07 -12.11 -4.31
CA VAL A 302 29.50 -11.23 -3.29
C VAL A 302 27.98 -11.29 -3.36
N ALA A 303 27.31 -11.75 -2.30
CA ALA A 303 25.85 -11.72 -2.24
C ALA A 303 25.37 -10.29 -2.01
N LEU A 304 24.40 -9.83 -2.81
CA LEU A 304 23.70 -8.56 -2.56
C LEU A 304 22.73 -8.70 -1.40
N GLN A 305 22.46 -7.58 -0.75
CA GLN A 305 21.39 -7.52 0.27
C GLN A 305 20.02 -7.65 -0.40
N THR A 306 19.14 -8.45 0.21
CA THR A 306 17.80 -8.73 -0.36
C THR A 306 16.98 -7.45 -0.52
N GLY A 307 17.06 -6.51 0.45
CA GLY A 307 16.38 -5.23 0.37
C GLY A 307 16.87 -4.34 -0.78
N THR A 308 18.16 -4.39 -1.12
CA THR A 308 18.69 -3.71 -2.31
C THR A 308 18.07 -4.24 -3.60
N VAL A 309 17.94 -5.57 -3.72
CA VAL A 309 17.32 -6.19 -4.91
C VAL A 309 15.85 -5.82 -5.02
N THR A 310 15.10 -5.85 -3.90
CA THR A 310 13.69 -5.43 -3.92
C THR A 310 13.53 -3.97 -4.30
N ALA A 311 14.44 -3.08 -3.88
CA ALA A 311 14.44 -1.67 -4.25
C ALA A 311 14.79 -1.46 -5.74
N LEU A 312 15.79 -2.17 -6.26
CA LEU A 312 16.18 -2.10 -7.69
C LEU A 312 15.06 -2.54 -8.63
N VAL A 313 14.23 -3.49 -8.23
CA VAL A 313 13.08 -3.95 -9.02
C VAL A 313 11.85 -3.08 -8.76
N GLY A 314 11.61 -2.72 -7.49
CA GLY A 314 10.41 -2.04 -7.06
C GLY A 314 10.35 -0.57 -7.49
N ALA A 315 11.46 0.16 -7.43
CA ALA A 315 11.49 1.58 -7.77
C ALA A 315 11.21 1.85 -9.27
N PRO A 316 11.83 1.13 -10.25
CA PRO A 316 11.46 1.27 -11.65
C PRO A 316 10.01 0.86 -11.94
N PHE A 317 9.53 -0.21 -11.29
CA PHE A 317 8.13 -0.63 -11.43
C PHE A 317 7.16 0.48 -10.99
N LEU A 318 7.42 1.10 -9.83
CA LEU A 318 6.64 2.23 -9.34
C LEU A 318 6.65 3.40 -10.32
N LEU A 319 7.84 3.74 -10.85
CA LEU A 319 7.98 4.83 -11.83
C LEU A 319 7.11 4.59 -13.08
N VAL A 320 7.13 3.37 -13.61
CA VAL A 320 6.29 2.99 -14.75
C VAL A 320 4.80 3.12 -14.42
N LEU A 321 4.39 2.72 -13.21
CA LEU A 321 3.00 2.86 -12.78
C LEU A 321 2.56 4.32 -12.71
N VAL A 322 3.36 5.18 -12.12
CA VAL A 322 3.09 6.63 -12.01
C VAL A 322 2.98 7.26 -13.40
N ILE A 323 3.93 6.95 -14.31
CA ILE A 323 3.90 7.47 -15.70
C ILE A 323 2.62 7.01 -16.42
N ARG A 324 2.21 5.75 -16.27
CA ARG A 324 0.97 5.24 -16.88
C ARG A 324 -0.26 5.95 -16.30
N ALA A 325 -0.36 6.10 -14.99
CA ALA A 325 -1.47 6.79 -14.35
C ALA A 325 -1.60 8.26 -14.83
N VAL A 326 -0.49 8.98 -14.97
CA VAL A 326 -0.47 10.35 -15.50
C VAL A 326 -0.91 10.39 -16.97
N ARG A 327 -0.44 9.46 -17.80
CA ARG A 327 -0.86 9.38 -19.21
C ARG A 327 -2.35 9.08 -19.38
N ASP A 328 -2.91 8.19 -18.56
CA ASP A 328 -4.33 7.86 -18.60
C ASP A 328 -5.22 9.05 -18.22
N GLN A 329 -4.77 9.90 -17.28
CA GLN A 329 -5.46 11.15 -16.94
C GLN A 329 -5.38 12.20 -18.07
N GLN A 330 -4.31 12.20 -18.85
CA GLN A 330 -4.11 13.15 -19.99
C GLN A 330 -4.76 12.67 -21.29
N SER A 331 -5.17 11.40 -21.40
CA SER A 331 -5.79 10.87 -22.60
C SER A 331 -7.16 11.51 -22.86
N PRO A 332 -7.50 11.85 -24.12
CA PRO A 332 -8.81 12.40 -24.47
C PRO A 332 -10.00 11.49 -24.08
N GLN A 333 -9.76 10.17 -24.04
CA GLN A 333 -10.77 9.19 -23.63
C GLN A 333 -11.02 9.19 -22.10
N GLY A 334 -10.06 9.57 -21.26
CA GLY A 334 -10.25 9.77 -19.83
C GLY A 334 -11.18 10.96 -19.54
N ARG A 335 -11.03 12.05 -20.31
CA ARG A 335 -11.93 13.22 -20.24
C ARG A 335 -13.37 12.89 -20.68
N CYS A 336 -13.56 12.04 -21.69
CA CYS A 336 -14.88 11.63 -22.14
C CYS A 336 -15.58 10.61 -21.22
N ARG A 337 -14.86 9.79 -20.44
CA ARG A 337 -15.49 8.88 -19.46
C ARG A 337 -16.14 9.64 -18.31
N GLY A 338 -15.48 10.66 -17.79
CA GLY A 338 -16.05 11.54 -16.74
C GLY A 338 -17.30 12.27 -17.24
N CYS A 339 -17.27 12.81 -18.48
CA CYS A 339 -18.44 13.46 -19.09
C CYS A 339 -19.60 12.49 -19.35
N ARG A 340 -19.32 11.23 -19.74
CA ARG A 340 -20.39 10.24 -20.00
C ARG A 340 -21.08 9.76 -18.73
N VAL A 341 -20.38 9.68 -17.61
CA VAL A 341 -20.98 9.34 -16.31
C VAL A 341 -21.78 10.52 -15.77
N ALA A 342 -21.26 11.75 -15.85
CA ALA A 342 -21.98 12.96 -15.47
C ALA A 342 -23.23 13.18 -16.34
N GLN A 343 -23.15 12.90 -17.64
CA GLN A 343 -24.28 13.04 -18.57
C GLN A 343 -25.36 11.98 -18.38
N LYS A 344 -25.03 10.75 -17.96
CA LYS A 344 -26.04 9.73 -17.60
C LYS A 344 -26.80 10.05 -16.32
N HIS A 345 -26.21 10.80 -15.41
CA HIS A 345 -26.87 11.21 -14.15
C HIS A 345 -27.51 12.61 -14.24
N ALA A 346 -27.11 13.46 -15.22
CA ALA A 346 -27.68 14.79 -15.42
C ALA A 346 -28.90 14.81 -16.35
N CYS A 347 -29.15 13.75 -17.12
CA CYS A 347 -30.30 13.62 -17.98
C CYS A 347 -31.36 12.68 -17.42
N ALA A 348 -31.69 12.77 -16.14
CA ALA A 348 -32.99 12.31 -15.67
C ALA A 348 -34.00 13.39 -16.08
N PRO A 349 -35.11 13.06 -16.79
CA PRO A 349 -36.12 14.05 -17.10
C PRO A 349 -36.70 14.55 -15.77
N VAL A 350 -36.50 15.83 -15.46
CA VAL A 350 -37.22 16.49 -14.38
C VAL A 350 -38.67 16.50 -14.83
N VAL A 351 -39.42 15.54 -14.31
CA VAL A 351 -40.90 15.48 -14.46
C VAL A 351 -41.44 16.78 -13.89
N GLY A 352 -42.12 17.49 -14.77
CA GLY A 352 -42.85 18.73 -14.61
C GLY A 352 -43.15 19.22 -13.19
N VAL A 353 -42.40 20.22 -12.76
CA VAL A 353 -42.94 21.19 -11.79
C VAL A 353 -43.82 22.13 -12.55
N ARG A 354 -45.13 21.93 -12.43
CA ARG A 354 -46.16 22.85 -12.91
C ARG A 354 -46.11 24.07 -11.98
N ILE A 355 -45.54 25.16 -12.47
CA ILE A 355 -45.65 26.46 -11.81
C ILE A 355 -46.98 27.06 -12.34
N ASP A 356 -47.98 27.09 -11.43
CA ASP A 356 -49.24 27.82 -11.70
C ASP A 356 -48.92 29.32 -11.72
N HIS A 357 -48.89 29.89 -12.93
CA HIS A 357 -48.82 31.33 -13.12
C HIS A 357 -50.24 31.92 -12.99
N ALA A 358 -50.51 32.50 -11.82
CA ALA A 358 -51.56 33.51 -11.71
C ALA A 358 -50.94 34.86 -12.15
N ALA A 359 -51.56 35.44 -13.22
CA ALA A 359 -51.57 36.83 -13.63
C ALA A 359 -50.24 37.50 -14.09
N VAL A 360 -49.94 37.36 -15.41
CA VAL A 360 -49.29 38.45 -16.18
C VAL A 360 -49.83 38.41 -17.64
N PRO A 361 -50.15 39.56 -18.27
CA PRO A 361 -50.87 39.60 -19.54
C PRO A 361 -49.95 39.36 -20.75
N HIS A 362 -50.57 38.88 -21.80
CA HIS A 362 -50.08 38.43 -23.07
C HIS A 362 -49.02 39.33 -23.74
N SER A 363 -47.89 38.74 -24.10
CA SER A 363 -47.20 39.02 -25.35
C SER A 363 -46.47 37.74 -25.84
N HIS A 364 -46.62 37.44 -27.12
CA HIS A 364 -46.16 36.23 -27.79
C HIS A 364 -44.68 35.91 -27.56
N VAL A 365 -44.37 34.75 -26.96
CA VAL A 365 -43.08 34.11 -27.12
C VAL A 365 -43.29 32.62 -27.40
N ARG A 366 -42.97 32.22 -28.64
CA ARG A 366 -42.92 30.84 -29.11
C ARG A 366 -41.90 30.06 -28.28
N GLY A 367 -42.30 28.87 -27.84
CA GLY A 367 -41.50 27.98 -27.03
C GLY A 367 -40.12 27.64 -27.60
N ARG A 368 -39.08 27.81 -26.79
CA ARG A 368 -37.78 27.16 -26.91
C ARG A 368 -37.48 26.51 -25.56
N HIS A 369 -37.32 25.20 -25.59
CA HIS A 369 -36.80 24.46 -24.45
C HIS A 369 -35.38 24.91 -24.18
N MET A 370 -35.19 25.59 -23.07
CA MET A 370 -33.87 26.02 -22.58
C MET A 370 -33.34 24.94 -21.64
N ALA A 371 -32.39 24.18 -22.11
CA ALA A 371 -31.64 23.24 -21.25
C ALA A 371 -30.64 24.05 -20.43
N ILE A 372 -30.89 24.14 -19.13
CA ILE A 372 -29.92 24.73 -18.17
C ILE A 372 -28.93 23.65 -17.83
N CYS A 373 -27.69 23.78 -18.30
CA CYS A 373 -26.54 22.97 -17.80
C CYS A 373 -25.95 23.66 -16.57
N PRO A 374 -25.84 22.98 -15.42
CA PRO A 374 -25.09 23.53 -14.32
C PRO A 374 -23.60 23.53 -14.66
N VAL A 375 -22.98 24.70 -14.57
CA VAL A 375 -21.53 24.88 -14.70
C VAL A 375 -20.89 24.33 -13.41
N VAL A 376 -20.18 23.22 -13.53
CA VAL A 376 -19.29 22.73 -12.49
C VAL A 376 -17.93 23.36 -12.74
N ASP A 377 -17.33 23.92 -11.70
CA ASP A 377 -16.08 24.67 -11.73
C ASP A 377 -15.00 24.07 -12.65
N GLY A 378 -14.52 24.90 -13.56
CA GLY A 378 -13.28 24.67 -14.31
C GLY A 378 -13.38 23.90 -15.63
N ILE A 379 -14.55 23.35 -16.05
CA ILE A 379 -14.67 22.62 -17.31
C ILE A 379 -15.35 23.49 -18.36
N ARG A 380 -14.55 24.08 -19.25
CA ARG A 380 -15.06 24.69 -20.50
C ARG A 380 -15.49 23.58 -21.46
N CYS A 381 -16.79 23.27 -21.52
CA CYS A 381 -17.34 22.48 -22.61
C CYS A 381 -17.37 23.35 -23.90
N ARG A 382 -16.41 23.11 -24.79
CA ARG A 382 -16.50 23.62 -26.17
C ARG A 382 -17.54 22.79 -26.92
N SER A 383 -18.70 23.38 -27.18
CA SER A 383 -19.72 22.75 -28.04
C SER A 383 -19.14 22.55 -29.44
N SER A 384 -19.04 21.29 -29.87
CA SER A 384 -18.78 20.94 -31.25
C SER A 384 -20.02 21.28 -32.08
N ARG A 385 -19.80 22.03 -33.13
CA ARG A 385 -20.67 22.55 -34.17
C ARG A 385 -21.85 21.62 -34.50
N VAL A 386 -23.05 22.17 -34.40
CA VAL A 386 -24.16 21.84 -35.29
C VAL A 386 -24.15 22.92 -36.37
N LEU A 387 -23.95 22.50 -37.58
CA LEU A 387 -23.97 23.32 -38.80
C LEU A 387 -25.30 24.03 -38.96
N GLY A 388 -25.25 25.36 -39.18
CA GLY A 388 -26.30 26.11 -39.87
C GLY A 388 -27.01 27.15 -38.99
N ALA A 389 -26.41 28.32 -38.80
CA ALA A 389 -27.01 29.64 -38.89
C ALA A 389 -26.00 30.71 -38.41
N SER A 390 -25.53 31.45 -39.38
CA SER A 390 -24.97 32.80 -39.44
C SER A 390 -24.75 33.60 -38.15
N ASP A 391 -23.51 34.04 -38.03
CA ASP A 391 -23.01 35.36 -37.59
C ASP A 391 -23.96 36.25 -36.79
N ALA A 392 -23.66 36.43 -35.55
CA ALA A 392 -23.73 37.64 -34.73
C ALA A 392 -23.86 37.31 -33.25
N PHE A 393 -22.76 37.08 -32.57
CA PHE A 393 -22.63 37.37 -31.11
C PHE A 393 -21.16 37.37 -30.73
N GLN A 394 -20.48 38.48 -31.05
CA GLN A 394 -19.23 38.88 -30.38
C GLN A 394 -19.61 39.85 -29.26
N GLY A 395 -19.22 39.49 -28.05
CA GLY A 395 -18.82 40.41 -27.01
C GLY A 395 -19.95 41.09 -26.22
N THR A 396 -20.44 40.45 -25.15
CA THR A 396 -20.82 41.16 -23.92
C THR A 396 -20.55 40.23 -22.71
N PRO A 397 -19.89 40.70 -21.65
CA PRO A 397 -19.73 39.93 -20.42
C PRO A 397 -21.06 39.95 -19.65
N CYS A 398 -21.55 38.77 -19.26
CA CYS A 398 -22.71 38.63 -18.39
C CYS A 398 -22.41 39.12 -16.98
N SER A 399 -22.72 40.37 -16.66
CA SER A 399 -22.64 40.99 -15.36
C SER A 399 -23.98 40.90 -14.57
N GLY A 400 -24.73 39.83 -14.69
CA GLY A 400 -26.00 39.66 -13.99
C GLY A 400 -26.11 38.39 -13.14
N PHE A 401 -25.04 37.60 -13.04
CA PHE A 401 -25.12 36.26 -12.42
C PHE A 401 -24.64 36.21 -10.96
N GLY A 402 -24.11 37.30 -10.41
CA GLY A 402 -23.65 37.39 -9.02
C GLY A 402 -24.81 37.35 -8.01
N ASP A 403 -25.93 37.99 -8.34
CA ASP A 403 -27.06 38.13 -7.41
C ASP A 403 -27.91 36.84 -7.27
N LEU A 404 -27.84 35.94 -8.25
CA LEU A 404 -28.55 34.66 -8.20
C LEU A 404 -27.79 33.60 -7.39
N LEU A 405 -26.47 33.67 -7.34
CA LEU A 405 -25.62 32.78 -6.53
C LEU A 405 -25.69 33.09 -5.04
N ASP A 406 -25.85 34.36 -4.68
CA ASP A 406 -26.03 34.79 -3.30
C ASP A 406 -27.41 34.41 -2.73
N ALA A 407 -28.44 34.31 -3.58
CA ALA A 407 -29.77 33.85 -3.18
C ALA A 407 -29.80 32.32 -2.92
N LEU A 408 -29.04 31.54 -3.69
CA LEU A 408 -28.92 30.08 -3.50
C LEU A 408 -28.02 29.68 -2.33
N HIS A 409 -27.10 30.54 -1.92
CA HIS A 409 -26.23 30.31 -0.74
C HIS A 409 -26.98 30.48 0.60
N ARG A 410 -28.14 31.13 0.61
CA ARG A 410 -28.95 31.33 1.84
C ARG A 410 -29.99 30.25 2.10
N THR A 411 -30.21 29.32 1.19
CA THR A 411 -31.20 28.26 1.35
C THR A 411 -30.56 26.86 1.22
N GLY A 412 -29.85 26.43 2.25
CA GLY A 412 -29.64 25.00 2.51
C GLY A 412 -28.37 24.36 1.95
N HIS A 413 -27.52 24.07 2.87
CA HIS A 413 -26.37 23.17 2.77
C HIS A 413 -26.65 21.88 1.99
N HIS A 414 -26.04 21.71 0.82
CA HIS A 414 -25.60 20.41 0.32
C HIS A 414 -24.27 20.58 -0.42
N ARG A 415 -23.17 20.35 0.31
CA ARG A 415 -21.84 20.16 -0.27
C ARG A 415 -21.82 18.82 -0.99
N CYS A 416 -21.84 18.83 -2.30
CA CYS A 416 -21.31 17.71 -3.08
C CYS A 416 -19.78 17.74 -3.00
N GLN A 417 -19.21 16.87 -2.18
CA GLN A 417 -17.77 16.62 -2.21
C GLN A 417 -17.46 15.70 -3.40
N HIS A 418 -16.52 16.13 -4.23
CA HIS A 418 -15.93 15.32 -5.28
C HIS A 418 -15.31 14.04 -4.73
N PRO A 419 -15.55 12.89 -5.35
CA PRO A 419 -14.71 11.73 -5.13
C PRO A 419 -13.43 11.89 -5.97
N SER A 420 -12.34 12.30 -5.37
CA SER A 420 -11.01 12.04 -5.87
C SER A 420 -10.62 10.64 -5.41
N TRP A 421 -10.49 9.74 -6.40
CA TRP A 421 -9.87 8.39 -6.38
C TRP A 421 -10.67 7.22 -5.83
#